data_c5dc4cd36c8f82e3c3e5bcf6f55979f9
#
_entry.id   c5dc4cd36c8f82e3c3e5bcf6f55979f9
#
_cell.length_a   1.000
_cell.length_b   1.000
_cell.length_c   1.000
_cell.angle_alpha   90.00
_cell.angle_beta   90.00
_cell.angle_gamma   90.00
#
_symmetry.space_group_name_H-M   'P 1'
#
loop_
_entity.id
_entity.type
_entity.pdbx_description
1 polymer ?
#
loop_
_entity_poly.entity_id
_entity_poly.type
_entity_poly.pdbx_seq_one_letter_code
_entity_poly.pdbx_strand_id
1 'polypeptide(L)'
;KSQTISVVSREDGSGTRGAFIELFGIEEKDASGKKVDNTTDDATITNSTEVMMTTVAGDEAAIGYTSLGALNSSIKALKVDGAEATAANVKSGTYKISRPFNIATKGTVSEVTQDFINYILSEDGQKIVESNGYISQGNSGVFTSNGASGKIVVAGSSSVTPVMEKLL
;
A
#
# COMPACT_ATOMS: atom_id res chain seq x y z
N LYS A 1 -18.05 15.68 25.24
CA LYS A 1 -18.48 14.27 25.41
C LYS A 1 -17.31 13.40 25.00
N SER A 2 -16.84 12.49 25.84
CA SER A 2 -15.89 11.46 25.44
C SER A 2 -16.62 10.44 24.56
N GLN A 3 -16.08 10.16 23.40
CA GLN A 3 -16.59 9.13 22.49
C GLN A 3 -15.51 8.04 22.40
N THR A 4 -15.94 6.78 22.42
CA THR A 4 -15.02 5.67 22.18
C THR A 4 -14.60 5.66 20.72
N ILE A 5 -13.31 5.47 20.47
CA ILE A 5 -12.77 5.35 19.11
C ILE A 5 -13.07 3.95 18.59
N SER A 6 -13.67 3.87 17.41
CA SER A 6 -13.88 2.62 16.66
C SER A 6 -12.62 2.33 15.84
N VAL A 7 -11.88 1.30 16.22
CA VAL A 7 -10.68 0.87 15.49
C VAL A 7 -11.06 -0.01 14.32
N VAL A 8 -10.61 0.36 13.11
CA VAL A 8 -10.82 -0.44 11.90
C VAL A 8 -9.47 -0.93 11.39
N SER A 9 -9.33 -2.24 11.27
CA SER A 9 -8.10 -2.89 10.83
C SER A 9 -8.34 -3.76 9.59
N ARG A 10 -7.28 -4.37 9.11
CA ARG A 10 -7.29 -5.24 7.94
C ARG A 10 -7.11 -6.70 8.38
N GLU A 11 -7.49 -7.59 7.50
CA GLU A 11 -7.36 -9.04 7.64
C GLU A 11 -5.92 -9.51 7.80
N ASP A 12 -5.74 -10.70 8.34
CA ASP A 12 -4.44 -11.37 8.36
C ASP A 12 -3.90 -11.59 6.94
N GLY A 13 -2.60 -11.38 6.76
CA GLY A 13 -1.96 -11.44 5.44
C GLY A 13 -2.08 -10.17 4.60
N SER A 14 -2.81 -9.14 5.06
CA SER A 14 -2.80 -7.83 4.41
C SER A 14 -1.41 -7.19 4.48
N GLY A 15 -0.83 -6.88 3.31
CA GLY A 15 0.44 -6.16 3.23
C GLY A 15 0.37 -4.75 3.84
N THR A 16 -0.81 -4.10 3.77
CA THR A 16 -1.05 -2.79 4.39
C THR A 16 -1.08 -2.90 5.92
N ARG A 17 -1.71 -3.97 6.48
CA ARG A 17 -1.67 -4.24 7.93
C ARG A 17 -0.24 -4.49 8.39
N GLY A 18 0.49 -5.37 7.71
CA GLY A 18 1.88 -5.66 8.06
C GLY A 18 2.77 -4.40 8.06
N ALA A 19 2.62 -3.53 7.06
CA ALA A 19 3.33 -2.25 7.03
C ALA A 19 2.95 -1.34 8.20
N PHE A 20 1.64 -1.22 8.49
CA PHE A 20 1.14 -0.36 9.56
C PHE A 20 1.65 -0.81 10.93
N ILE A 21 1.46 -2.07 11.28
CA ILE A 21 1.85 -2.59 12.62
C ILE A 21 3.36 -2.54 12.85
N GLU A 22 4.16 -2.76 11.78
CA GLU A 22 5.62 -2.66 11.86
C GLU A 22 6.08 -1.20 12.02
N LEU A 23 5.58 -0.28 11.19
CA LEU A 23 6.02 1.12 11.17
C LEU A 23 5.59 1.90 12.43
N PHE A 24 4.47 1.52 13.04
CA PHE A 24 3.98 2.13 14.27
C PHE A 24 4.41 1.36 15.54
N GLY A 25 5.17 0.26 15.41
CA GLY A 25 5.65 -0.51 16.55
C GLY A 25 4.53 -1.24 17.31
N ILE A 26 3.43 -1.57 16.62
CA ILE A 26 2.33 -2.39 17.16
C ILE A 26 2.73 -3.86 17.13
N GLU A 27 3.52 -4.27 16.13
CA GLU A 27 4.16 -5.58 16.08
C GLU A 27 5.41 -5.57 16.94
N GLU A 28 5.47 -6.43 17.94
CA GLU A 28 6.62 -6.59 18.83
C GLU A 28 7.15 -8.03 18.80
N LYS A 29 8.37 -8.23 19.27
CA LYS A 29 8.91 -9.57 19.47
C LYS A 29 8.68 -10.00 20.92
N ASP A 30 8.11 -11.20 21.10
CA ASP A 30 8.00 -11.84 22.38
C ASP A 30 9.37 -12.33 22.91
N ALA A 31 9.37 -12.89 24.13
CA ALA A 31 10.60 -13.40 24.77
C ALA A 31 11.30 -14.51 23.96
N SER A 32 10.61 -15.17 23.03
CA SER A 32 11.18 -16.18 22.12
C SER A 32 11.71 -15.59 20.82
N GLY A 33 11.50 -14.29 20.58
CA GLY A 33 11.84 -13.59 19.34
C GLY A 33 10.79 -13.71 18.25
N LYS A 34 9.63 -14.31 18.54
CA LYS A 34 8.51 -14.41 17.61
C LYS A 34 7.78 -13.07 17.54
N LYS A 35 7.43 -12.65 16.33
CA LYS A 35 6.61 -11.45 16.08
C LYS A 35 5.18 -11.66 16.57
N VAL A 36 4.67 -10.71 17.31
CA VAL A 36 3.30 -10.68 17.84
C VAL A 36 2.65 -9.37 17.42
N ASP A 37 1.51 -9.46 16.77
CA ASP A 37 0.67 -8.32 16.42
C ASP A 37 -0.22 -7.97 17.63
N ASN A 38 -0.01 -6.78 18.19
CA ASN A 38 -0.75 -6.25 19.33
C ASN A 38 -1.94 -5.36 18.91
N THR A 39 -2.45 -5.52 17.69
CA THR A 39 -3.70 -4.87 17.30
C THR A 39 -4.81 -5.33 18.26
N THR A 40 -5.63 -4.38 18.75
CA THR A 40 -6.73 -4.70 19.67
C THR A 40 -7.69 -5.73 19.10
N ASP A 41 -8.14 -6.67 19.92
CA ASP A 41 -9.15 -7.67 19.56
C ASP A 41 -10.54 -7.05 19.27
N ASP A 42 -10.79 -5.83 19.75
CA ASP A 42 -12.02 -5.07 19.49
C ASP A 42 -12.05 -4.41 18.09
N ALA A 43 -10.97 -4.52 17.31
CA ALA A 43 -10.90 -3.92 15.99
C ALA A 43 -11.88 -4.58 15.01
N THR A 44 -12.62 -3.76 14.28
CA THR A 44 -13.39 -4.23 13.12
C THR A 44 -12.44 -4.62 12.00
N ILE A 45 -12.45 -5.91 11.63
CA ILE A 45 -11.57 -6.43 10.59
C ILE A 45 -12.24 -6.33 9.23
N THR A 46 -11.54 -5.71 8.27
CA THR A 46 -11.97 -5.56 6.87
C THR A 46 -11.06 -6.32 5.93
N ASN A 47 -11.58 -6.76 4.80
CA ASN A 47 -10.89 -7.64 3.85
C ASN A 47 -10.39 -6.94 2.57
N SER A 48 -10.54 -5.62 2.49
CA SER A 48 -9.99 -4.83 1.39
C SER A 48 -9.77 -3.37 1.79
N THR A 49 -8.96 -2.66 1.02
CA THR A 49 -8.73 -1.22 1.20
C THR A 49 -10.03 -0.42 1.07
N GLU A 50 -10.86 -0.75 0.09
CA GLU A 50 -12.12 -0.05 -0.17
C GLU A 50 -13.14 -0.24 0.97
N VAL A 51 -13.28 -1.48 1.44
CA VAL A 51 -14.18 -1.78 2.59
C VAL A 51 -13.71 -1.06 3.83
N MET A 52 -12.40 -1.01 4.11
CA MET A 52 -11.85 -0.26 5.24
C MET A 52 -12.20 1.23 5.12
N MET A 53 -11.97 1.85 3.98
CA MET A 53 -12.26 3.27 3.77
C MET A 53 -13.76 3.58 3.90
N THR A 54 -14.63 2.74 3.34
CA THR A 54 -16.09 2.88 3.46
C THR A 54 -16.55 2.74 4.91
N THR A 55 -15.97 1.81 5.67
CA THR A 55 -16.26 1.62 7.09
C THR A 55 -15.90 2.86 7.89
N VAL A 56 -14.69 3.42 7.67
CA VAL A 56 -14.26 4.66 8.34
C VAL A 56 -15.12 5.85 7.93
N ALA A 57 -15.48 5.97 6.66
CA ALA A 57 -16.34 7.06 6.18
C ALA A 57 -17.76 7.01 6.77
N GLY A 58 -18.23 5.86 7.18
CA GLY A 58 -19.55 5.65 7.78
C GLY A 58 -19.63 5.86 9.30
N ASP A 59 -18.49 6.06 9.99
CA ASP A 59 -18.46 6.24 11.44
C ASP A 59 -17.50 7.39 11.82
N GLU A 60 -18.06 8.50 12.34
CA GLU A 60 -17.28 9.68 12.77
C GLU A 60 -16.27 9.39 13.90
N ALA A 61 -16.47 8.30 14.65
CA ALA A 61 -15.56 7.84 15.69
C ALA A 61 -14.49 6.85 15.18
N ALA A 62 -14.57 6.44 13.91
CA ALA A 62 -13.66 5.44 13.39
C ALA A 62 -12.29 5.99 13.04
N ILE A 63 -11.27 5.17 13.26
CA ILE A 63 -9.90 5.36 12.77
C ILE A 63 -9.44 4.09 12.06
N GLY A 64 -8.79 4.25 10.91
CA GLY A 64 -8.22 3.16 10.13
C GLY A 64 -6.96 3.60 9.42
N TYR A 65 -6.43 2.74 8.55
CA TYR A 65 -5.22 3.03 7.79
C TYR A 65 -5.33 2.55 6.35
N THR A 66 -4.74 3.29 5.43
CA THR A 66 -4.75 2.98 4.00
C THR A 66 -3.44 3.42 3.34
N SER A 67 -3.18 2.98 2.12
CA SER A 67 -2.08 3.50 1.32
C SER A 67 -2.40 4.90 0.78
N LEU A 68 -1.34 5.72 0.60
CA LEU A 68 -1.48 7.09 0.08
C LEU A 68 -2.19 7.12 -1.30
N GLY A 69 -1.86 6.18 -2.19
CA GLY A 69 -2.47 6.13 -3.52
C GLY A 69 -3.95 5.74 -3.55
N ALA A 70 -4.47 5.15 -2.46
CA ALA A 70 -5.89 4.84 -2.34
C ALA A 70 -6.69 5.93 -1.61
N LEU A 71 -6.01 6.91 -1.00
CA LEU A 71 -6.66 7.98 -0.25
C LEU A 71 -7.51 8.85 -1.16
N ASN A 72 -8.73 9.16 -0.72
CA ASN A 72 -9.66 10.04 -1.43
C ASN A 72 -10.40 10.97 -0.45
N SER A 73 -11.30 11.80 -0.97
CA SER A 73 -12.03 12.82 -0.20
C SER A 73 -13.13 12.28 0.72
N SER A 74 -13.43 10.98 0.71
CA SER A 74 -14.45 10.39 1.59
C SER A 74 -14.01 10.28 3.05
N ILE A 75 -12.71 10.35 3.31
CA ILE A 75 -12.10 10.26 4.62
C ILE A 75 -11.09 11.38 4.84
N LYS A 76 -10.80 11.68 6.11
CA LYS A 76 -9.82 12.67 6.51
C LYS A 76 -8.49 12.00 6.84
N ALA A 77 -7.43 12.35 6.10
CA ALA A 77 -6.07 11.94 6.45
C ALA A 77 -5.59 12.67 7.72
N LEU A 78 -5.00 11.94 8.65
CA LEU A 78 -4.39 12.48 9.84
C LEU A 78 -2.90 12.79 9.58
N LYS A 79 -2.40 13.83 10.23
CA LYS A 79 -0.95 14.08 10.28
C LYS A 79 -0.29 13.10 11.26
N VAL A 80 0.90 12.64 10.89
CA VAL A 80 1.75 11.86 11.78
C VAL A 80 2.97 12.69 12.14
N ASP A 81 3.22 12.88 13.43
CA ASP A 81 4.28 13.77 13.94
C ASP A 81 4.24 15.19 13.33
N GLY A 82 3.03 15.68 13.07
CA GLY A 82 2.81 16.99 12.45
C GLY A 82 2.96 17.04 10.92
N ALA A 83 3.44 15.96 10.30
CA ALA A 83 3.62 15.86 8.85
C ALA A 83 2.35 15.33 8.16
N GLU A 84 1.99 15.92 7.02
CA GLU A 84 0.92 15.43 6.15
C GLU A 84 1.42 14.27 5.27
N ALA A 85 0.54 13.29 5.03
CA ALA A 85 0.80 12.19 4.10
C ALA A 85 0.70 12.71 2.65
N THR A 86 1.80 13.22 2.12
CA THR A 86 1.92 13.69 0.74
C THR A 86 3.15 13.08 0.07
N ALA A 87 3.11 12.95 -1.26
CA ALA A 87 4.26 12.48 -2.03
C ALA A 87 5.52 13.31 -1.76
N ALA A 88 5.37 14.64 -1.64
CA ALA A 88 6.48 15.55 -1.35
C ALA A 88 7.09 15.28 0.03
N ASN A 89 6.26 15.10 1.05
CA ASN A 89 6.72 14.85 2.41
C ASN A 89 7.35 13.45 2.57
N VAL A 90 6.89 12.46 1.81
CA VAL A 90 7.53 11.13 1.77
C VAL A 90 8.88 11.22 1.05
N LYS A 91 8.95 11.86 -0.13
CA LYS A 91 10.21 12.04 -0.88
C LYS A 91 11.27 12.82 -0.08
N SER A 92 10.85 13.82 0.69
CA SER A 92 11.76 14.60 1.56
C SER A 92 12.15 13.91 2.88
N GLY A 93 11.51 12.78 3.23
CA GLY A 93 11.68 12.10 4.50
C GLY A 93 11.01 12.80 5.70
N THR A 94 10.23 13.86 5.47
CA THR A 94 9.46 14.54 6.51
C THR A 94 8.34 13.65 7.05
N TYR A 95 7.64 12.93 6.16
CA TYR A 95 6.68 11.89 6.53
C TYR A 95 7.39 10.53 6.55
N LYS A 96 7.57 9.99 7.75
CA LYS A 96 8.41 8.80 7.97
C LYS A 96 7.68 7.48 7.78
N ILE A 97 6.34 7.49 7.80
CA ILE A 97 5.53 6.27 7.68
C ILE A 97 5.37 5.90 6.21
N SER A 98 6.39 5.27 5.65
CA SER A 98 6.40 4.85 4.26
C SER A 98 7.15 3.54 4.06
N ARG A 99 6.70 2.74 3.09
CA ARG A 99 7.37 1.52 2.63
C ARG A 99 7.25 1.40 1.11
N PRO A 100 8.26 0.85 0.44
CA PRO A 100 8.16 0.56 -0.98
C PRO A 100 7.19 -0.60 -1.23
N PHE A 101 6.49 -0.56 -2.36
CA PHE A 101 5.89 -1.74 -2.95
C PHE A 101 6.97 -2.52 -3.73
N ASN A 102 6.94 -3.83 -3.62
CA ASN A 102 7.91 -4.70 -4.24
C ASN A 102 7.23 -5.62 -5.26
N ILE A 103 7.92 -5.90 -6.35
CA ILE A 103 7.56 -6.96 -7.29
C ILE A 103 8.30 -8.21 -6.86
N ALA A 104 7.59 -9.33 -6.72
CA ALA A 104 8.18 -10.62 -6.38
C ALA A 104 7.81 -11.65 -7.45
N THR A 105 8.75 -12.48 -7.83
CA THR A 105 8.57 -13.59 -8.77
C THR A 105 9.05 -14.89 -8.14
N LYS A 106 8.55 -16.03 -8.62
CA LYS A 106 8.98 -17.35 -8.15
C LYS A 106 9.66 -18.12 -9.29
N GLY A 107 10.92 -18.51 -9.07
CA GLY A 107 11.69 -19.29 -10.05
C GLY A 107 12.05 -18.48 -11.29
N THR A 108 12.17 -19.17 -12.44
CA THR A 108 12.50 -18.54 -13.71
C THR A 108 11.33 -17.68 -14.21
N VAL A 109 11.62 -16.44 -14.51
CA VAL A 109 10.63 -15.48 -15.05
C VAL A 109 10.46 -15.71 -16.54
N SER A 110 9.21 -15.81 -17.03
CA SER A 110 8.93 -15.90 -18.45
C SER A 110 9.21 -14.58 -19.17
N GLU A 111 9.51 -14.62 -20.46
CA GLU A 111 9.83 -13.42 -21.25
C GLU A 111 8.69 -12.38 -21.20
N VAL A 112 7.43 -12.82 -21.29
CA VAL A 112 6.27 -11.91 -21.20
C VAL A 112 6.15 -11.29 -19.78
N THR A 113 6.45 -12.05 -18.73
CA THR A 113 6.45 -11.51 -17.35
C THR A 113 7.58 -10.50 -17.16
N GLN A 114 8.76 -10.80 -17.68
CA GLN A 114 9.90 -9.89 -17.61
C GLN A 114 9.63 -8.60 -18.40
N ASP A 115 9.01 -8.69 -19.56
CA ASP A 115 8.64 -7.54 -20.37
C ASP A 115 7.66 -6.62 -19.62
N PHE A 116 6.66 -7.20 -18.96
CA PHE A 116 5.72 -6.45 -18.14
C PHE A 116 6.39 -5.80 -16.92
N ILE A 117 7.32 -6.47 -16.25
CA ILE A 117 8.12 -5.88 -15.17
C ILE A 117 8.95 -4.70 -15.69
N ASN A 118 9.59 -4.86 -16.85
CA ASN A 118 10.38 -3.80 -17.47
C ASN A 118 9.49 -2.58 -17.82
N TYR A 119 8.27 -2.83 -18.30
CA TYR A 119 7.30 -1.76 -18.54
C TYR A 119 6.92 -1.03 -17.25
N ILE A 120 6.57 -1.75 -16.19
CA ILE A 120 6.24 -1.12 -14.88
C ILE A 120 7.38 -0.22 -14.40
N LEU A 121 8.62 -0.66 -14.54
CA LEU A 121 9.81 0.07 -14.07
C LEU A 121 10.30 1.14 -15.05
N SER A 122 9.76 1.22 -16.23
CA SER A 122 10.14 2.21 -17.25
C SER A 122 9.65 3.62 -16.94
N GLU A 123 10.09 4.58 -17.75
CA GLU A 123 9.61 5.97 -17.69
C GLU A 123 8.09 6.04 -17.84
N ASP A 124 7.50 5.29 -18.78
CA ASP A 124 6.07 5.32 -19.04
C ASP A 124 5.28 4.66 -17.91
N GLY A 125 5.71 3.51 -17.41
CA GLY A 125 5.10 2.85 -16.26
C GLY A 125 5.17 3.72 -14.99
N GLN A 126 6.30 4.37 -14.74
CA GLN A 126 6.48 5.22 -13.57
C GLN A 126 5.70 6.55 -13.67
N LYS A 127 5.43 7.08 -14.85
CA LYS A 127 4.47 8.18 -15.05
C LYS A 127 3.06 7.77 -14.65
N ILE A 128 2.63 6.54 -14.99
CA ILE A 128 1.34 6.01 -14.55
C ILE A 128 1.30 5.87 -13.03
N VAL A 129 2.36 5.35 -12.42
CA VAL A 129 2.49 5.26 -10.96
C VAL A 129 2.28 6.63 -10.30
N GLU A 130 2.99 7.66 -10.76
CA GLU A 130 2.90 9.01 -10.18
C GLU A 130 1.54 9.68 -10.43
N SER A 131 0.96 9.53 -11.62
CA SER A 131 -0.35 10.11 -11.96
C SER A 131 -1.50 9.51 -11.16
N ASN A 132 -1.31 8.32 -10.60
CA ASN A 132 -2.27 7.66 -9.71
C ASN A 132 -1.95 7.85 -8.21
N GLY A 133 -1.14 8.84 -7.85
CA GLY A 133 -0.89 9.23 -6.45
C GLY A 133 0.13 8.37 -5.72
N TYR A 134 0.82 7.47 -6.41
CA TYR A 134 1.93 6.70 -5.85
C TYR A 134 3.26 7.42 -6.08
N ILE A 135 4.32 6.95 -5.46
CA ILE A 135 5.62 7.62 -5.47
C ILE A 135 6.62 6.75 -6.22
N SER A 136 7.08 7.27 -7.36
CA SER A 136 8.17 6.64 -8.11
C SER A 136 9.48 6.69 -7.33
N GLN A 137 10.24 5.60 -7.39
CA GLN A 137 11.62 5.52 -6.87
C GLN A 137 12.68 5.77 -7.97
N GLY A 138 12.23 6.27 -9.11
CA GLY A 138 13.02 6.42 -10.32
C GLY A 138 12.53 5.45 -11.41
N ASN A 139 13.16 5.47 -12.57
CA ASN A 139 12.78 4.61 -13.68
C ASN A 139 14.02 4.04 -14.40
N SER A 140 13.80 3.01 -15.22
CA SER A 140 14.83 2.34 -16.02
C SER A 140 15.03 2.94 -17.43
N GLY A 141 14.40 4.08 -17.71
CA GLY A 141 14.43 4.74 -19.03
C GLY A 141 13.24 4.36 -19.91
N VAL A 142 13.37 4.63 -21.20
CA VAL A 142 12.32 4.39 -22.20
C VAL A 142 12.04 2.89 -22.32
N PHE A 143 10.74 2.51 -22.30
CA PHE A 143 10.35 1.14 -22.51
C PHE A 143 10.44 0.74 -23.98
N THR A 144 11.00 -0.44 -24.21
CA THR A 144 10.95 -1.11 -25.51
C THR A 144 10.54 -2.57 -25.26
N SER A 145 9.38 -2.97 -25.75
CA SER A 145 8.91 -4.34 -25.63
C SER A 145 9.81 -5.31 -26.39
N ASN A 146 10.03 -6.49 -25.82
CA ASN A 146 10.70 -7.61 -26.48
C ASN A 146 9.79 -8.37 -27.45
N GLY A 147 8.50 -7.96 -27.57
CA GLY A 147 7.49 -8.59 -28.42
C GLY A 147 6.93 -9.90 -27.87
N ALA A 148 7.29 -10.30 -26.66
CA ALA A 148 6.74 -11.50 -26.04
C ALA A 148 5.23 -11.34 -25.81
N SER A 149 4.49 -12.41 -26.04
CA SER A 149 3.05 -12.44 -25.81
C SER A 149 2.66 -13.67 -25.00
N GLY A 150 1.58 -13.56 -24.24
CA GLY A 150 1.11 -14.67 -23.41
C GLY A 150 0.27 -14.18 -22.24
N LYS A 151 -0.11 -15.14 -21.40
CA LYS A 151 -0.87 -14.86 -20.17
C LYS A 151 0.07 -14.73 -18.99
N ILE A 152 -0.07 -13.64 -18.24
CA ILE A 152 0.53 -13.47 -16.94
C ILE A 152 -0.57 -13.46 -15.86
N VAL A 153 -0.21 -13.89 -14.65
CA VAL A 153 -1.07 -13.81 -13.48
C VAL A 153 -0.39 -12.92 -12.47
N VAL A 154 -1.06 -11.85 -12.09
CA VAL A 154 -0.59 -10.89 -11.09
C VAL A 154 -1.48 -11.01 -9.86
N ALA A 155 -0.88 -11.16 -8.69
CA ALA A 155 -1.56 -11.16 -7.41
C ALA A 155 -0.81 -10.24 -6.45
N GLY A 156 -1.54 -9.57 -5.56
CA GLY A 156 -0.90 -8.63 -4.65
C GLY A 156 -1.87 -8.00 -3.66
N SER A 157 -1.38 -7.00 -2.94
CA SER A 157 -2.18 -6.22 -2.00
C SER A 157 -3.25 -5.40 -2.74
N SER A 158 -4.45 -5.32 -2.17
CA SER A 158 -5.51 -4.42 -2.65
C SER A 158 -5.09 -2.94 -2.65
N SER A 159 -4.05 -2.59 -1.90
CA SER A 159 -3.49 -1.24 -1.88
C SER A 159 -2.83 -0.83 -3.21
N VAL A 160 -2.43 -1.77 -4.07
CA VAL A 160 -1.85 -1.48 -5.40
C VAL A 160 -2.84 -1.69 -6.55
N THR A 161 -4.04 -2.19 -6.27
CA THR A 161 -5.06 -2.45 -7.29
C THR A 161 -5.31 -1.23 -8.19
N PRO A 162 -5.51 0.00 -7.66
CA PRO A 162 -5.80 1.16 -8.50
C PRO A 162 -4.73 1.48 -9.54
N VAL A 163 -3.46 1.31 -9.19
CA VAL A 163 -2.37 1.56 -10.14
C VAL A 163 -2.15 0.37 -11.08
N MET A 164 -2.34 -0.87 -10.60
CA MET A 164 -2.18 -2.06 -11.45
C MET A 164 -3.21 -2.09 -12.58
N GLU A 165 -4.47 -1.68 -12.33
CA GLU A 165 -5.51 -1.57 -13.35
C GLU A 165 -5.20 -0.52 -14.44
N LYS A 166 -4.26 0.38 -14.19
CA LYS A 166 -3.79 1.38 -15.16
C LYS A 166 -2.53 0.94 -15.90
N LEU A 167 -1.79 -0.01 -15.32
CA LEU A 167 -0.59 -0.58 -15.93
C LEU A 167 -0.90 -1.78 -16.84
N LEU A 168 -2.07 -2.39 -16.70
CA LEU A 168 -2.56 -3.48 -17.56
C LEU A 168 -3.21 -2.97 -18.83
#